data_b1069b31fcf2299b9bd8017267eaca55
#
_entry.id   b1069b31fcf2299b9bd8017267eaca55
#
_cell.length_a   1.000
_cell.length_b   1.000
_cell.length_c   1.000
_cell.angle_alpha   90.00
_cell.angle_beta   90.00
_cell.angle_gamma   90.00
#
_symmetry.space_group_name_H-M   'P 1'
#
loop_
_entity.id
_entity.type
_entity.pdbx_description
1 polymer ?
#
loop_
_entity_poly.entity_id
_entity_poly.type
_entity_poly.pdbx_seq_one_letter_code
_entity_poly.pdbx_strand_id
1 'polypeptide(L)'
;KTLALAFEKALIELYKRGTRFRTQYDKPGDPESLDCTLNLTVDEPESEPMIHMAFPAGIEQLKEYVMELKGLKDHWVKNMNEPGDTRWEYTYHQRLFKYEVPNLKPFDQIETVCQKLAKTPHTRRAQAVTWKVWEDNDCYDPACLQSIWCRLLEEEGQPVLSMNVRFRSNDAYKAAFMNIFALVQLQKRIATRVTELTGRAVQLGR
;
A
#
# COMPACT_ATOMS: atom_id res chain seq x y z
N LYS A 1 -8.24 -8.02 14.37
CA LYS A 1 -9.43 -7.95 13.50
C LYS A 1 -9.53 -6.61 12.79
N THR A 2 -9.57 -5.45 13.55
CA THR A 2 -9.64 -4.09 12.99
C THR A 2 -8.27 -3.54 12.63
N LEU A 3 -8.22 -2.42 11.88
CA LEU A 3 -6.98 -1.70 11.57
C LEU A 3 -6.25 -1.22 12.83
N ALA A 4 -6.98 -0.58 13.75
CA ALA A 4 -6.41 -0.07 15.00
C ALA A 4 -5.76 -1.19 15.82
N LEU A 5 -6.44 -2.32 16.00
CA LEU A 5 -5.90 -3.46 16.74
C LEU A 5 -4.71 -4.12 16.03
N ALA A 6 -4.72 -4.16 14.70
CA ALA A 6 -3.62 -4.71 13.92
C ALA A 6 -2.35 -3.85 14.08
N PHE A 7 -2.49 -2.53 14.03
CA PHE A 7 -1.40 -1.58 14.27
C PHE A 7 -0.80 -1.75 15.67
N GLU A 8 -1.64 -1.77 16.71
CA GLU A 8 -1.20 -1.97 18.09
C GLU A 8 -0.42 -3.27 18.26
N LYS A 9 -0.96 -4.39 17.77
CA LYS A 9 -0.30 -5.69 17.85
C LYS A 9 1.03 -5.72 17.10
N ALA A 10 1.11 -5.09 15.93
CA ALA A 10 2.36 -4.99 15.19
C ALA A 10 3.45 -4.26 15.97
N LEU A 11 3.13 -3.14 16.62
CA LEU A 11 4.06 -2.39 17.46
C LEU A 11 4.50 -3.20 18.70
N ILE A 12 3.56 -3.91 19.35
CA ILE A 12 3.87 -4.75 20.51
C ILE A 12 4.81 -5.91 20.11
N GLU A 13 4.55 -6.57 18.98
CA GLU A 13 5.40 -7.66 18.49
C GLU A 13 6.79 -7.14 18.07
N LEU A 14 6.86 -6.01 17.40
CA LEU A 14 8.13 -5.35 17.07
C LEU A 14 8.93 -5.04 18.34
N TYR A 15 8.31 -4.45 19.34
CA TYR A 15 8.96 -4.11 20.61
C TYR A 15 9.48 -5.34 21.35
N LYS A 16 8.70 -6.43 21.37
CA LYS A 16 9.03 -7.67 22.09
C LYS A 16 10.07 -8.53 21.39
N ARG A 17 10.04 -8.57 20.05
CA ARG A 17 10.77 -9.56 19.24
C ARG A 17 11.72 -8.93 18.22
N GLY A 18 11.69 -7.61 18.07
CA GLY A 18 12.53 -6.91 17.12
C GLY A 18 14.03 -7.07 17.43
N THR A 19 14.80 -7.25 16.40
CA THR A 19 16.27 -7.25 16.47
C THR A 19 16.79 -5.83 16.30
N ARG A 20 17.77 -5.44 17.11
CA ARG A 20 18.45 -4.15 16.97
C ARG A 20 19.43 -4.18 15.82
N PHE A 21 19.44 -3.14 15.01
CA PHE A 21 20.39 -3.01 13.90
C PHE A 21 20.54 -1.54 13.47
N ARG A 22 21.61 -1.28 12.70
CA ARG A 22 21.86 0.02 12.07
C ARG A 22 21.24 0.08 10.68
N THR A 23 20.74 1.26 10.32
CA THR A 23 20.23 1.56 8.98
C THR A 23 21.14 2.55 8.27
N GLN A 24 21.02 2.66 6.95
CA GLN A 24 21.73 3.68 6.18
C GLN A 24 21.25 5.11 6.46
N TYR A 25 20.15 5.27 7.16
CA TYR A 25 19.56 6.57 7.52
C TYR A 25 20.04 7.09 8.89
N ASP A 26 20.70 6.24 9.68
CA ASP A 26 21.15 6.59 11.02
C ASP A 26 22.32 7.59 10.98
N LYS A 27 22.23 8.61 11.81
CA LYS A 27 23.34 9.55 12.04
C LYS A 27 24.26 9.02 13.14
N PRO A 28 25.51 9.49 13.19
CA PRO A 28 26.41 9.18 14.32
C PRO A 28 25.76 9.57 15.65
N GLY A 29 25.64 8.60 16.57
CA GLY A 29 25.03 8.80 17.88
C GLY A 29 23.53 8.47 17.96
N ASP A 30 22.85 8.21 16.85
CA ASP A 30 21.46 7.76 16.89
C ASP A 30 21.36 6.37 17.55
N PRO A 31 20.26 6.09 18.26
CA PRO A 31 19.99 4.74 18.76
C PRO A 31 19.74 3.77 17.61
N GLU A 32 20.06 2.50 17.85
CA GLU A 32 19.72 1.44 16.88
C GLU A 32 18.21 1.29 16.72
N SER A 33 17.79 1.05 15.48
CA SER A 33 16.42 0.73 15.14
C SER A 33 16.04 -0.70 15.55
N LEU A 34 14.77 -0.96 15.76
CA LEU A 34 14.23 -2.31 15.89
C LEU A 34 13.64 -2.77 14.55
N ASP A 35 13.95 -3.97 14.13
CA ASP A 35 13.38 -4.59 12.91
C ASP A 35 12.82 -5.98 13.20
N CYS A 36 11.74 -6.31 12.51
CA CYS A 36 11.21 -7.66 12.44
C CYS A 36 10.40 -7.88 11.16
N THR A 37 10.39 -9.10 10.65
CA THR A 37 9.46 -9.49 9.58
C THR A 37 8.12 -9.86 10.20
N LEU A 38 7.05 -9.18 9.78
CA LEU A 38 5.68 -9.43 10.23
C LEU A 38 4.76 -9.83 9.08
N ASN A 39 3.91 -10.81 9.35
CA ASN A 39 2.71 -11.06 8.56
C ASN A 39 1.49 -10.59 9.38
N LEU A 40 0.78 -9.62 8.83
CA LEU A 40 -0.36 -8.99 9.47
C LEU A 40 -1.64 -9.27 8.68
N THR A 41 -2.68 -9.75 9.35
CA THR A 41 -4.00 -9.93 8.74
C THR A 41 -5.01 -9.01 9.43
N VAL A 42 -5.71 -8.23 8.61
CA VAL A 42 -6.84 -7.40 9.03
C VAL A 42 -8.10 -8.04 8.48
N ASP A 43 -8.87 -8.69 9.33
CA ASP A 43 -10.06 -9.45 8.91
C ASP A 43 -11.25 -8.53 8.64
N GLU A 44 -11.34 -7.43 9.38
CA GLU A 44 -12.44 -6.47 9.35
C GLU A 44 -11.89 -5.06 9.08
N PRO A 45 -11.46 -4.76 7.83
CA PRO A 45 -10.73 -3.54 7.51
C PRO A 45 -11.57 -2.25 7.64
N GLU A 46 -12.90 -2.36 7.64
CA GLU A 46 -13.82 -1.21 7.78
C GLU A 46 -14.46 -1.13 9.17
N SER A 47 -14.17 -2.07 10.08
CA SER A 47 -14.76 -2.05 11.43
C SER A 47 -14.17 -0.94 12.30
N GLU A 48 -15.04 -0.27 13.04
CA GLU A 48 -14.66 0.76 13.99
C GLU A 48 -14.06 0.16 15.30
N PRO A 49 -13.13 0.85 15.95
CA PRO A 49 -12.52 2.08 15.51
C PRO A 49 -11.51 1.84 14.39
N MET A 50 -11.64 2.55 13.28
CA MET A 50 -10.66 2.48 12.19
C MET A 50 -9.33 3.15 12.57
N ILE A 51 -9.35 4.17 13.42
CA ILE A 51 -8.17 4.94 13.81
C ILE A 51 -7.79 4.60 15.24
N HIS A 52 -6.52 4.28 15.48
CA HIS A 52 -5.99 4.02 16.80
C HIS A 52 -5.74 5.32 17.56
N MET A 53 -6.09 5.38 18.85
CA MET A 53 -5.91 6.58 19.69
C MET A 53 -4.44 7.05 19.79
N ALA A 54 -3.50 6.10 19.78
CA ALA A 54 -2.07 6.40 19.83
C ALA A 54 -1.42 6.55 18.44
N PHE A 55 -2.23 6.73 17.38
CA PHE A 55 -1.70 7.04 16.05
C PHE A 55 -0.93 8.37 16.10
N PRO A 56 0.36 8.40 15.70
CA PRO A 56 1.24 9.55 15.96
C PRO A 56 0.99 10.75 15.04
N ALA A 57 0.15 10.60 14.02
CA ALA A 57 -0.19 11.66 13.08
C ALA A 57 -1.66 12.10 13.24
N GLY A 58 -1.98 13.29 12.76
CA GLY A 58 -3.35 13.82 12.78
C GLY A 58 -4.23 13.29 11.65
N ILE A 59 -5.53 13.49 11.77
CA ILE A 59 -6.52 13.13 10.73
C ILE A 59 -6.21 13.84 9.40
N GLU A 60 -5.71 15.06 9.44
CA GLU A 60 -5.36 15.81 8.23
C GLU A 60 -4.21 15.14 7.45
N GLN A 61 -3.18 14.67 8.15
CA GLN A 61 -2.08 13.93 7.55
C GLN A 61 -2.55 12.60 6.92
N LEU A 62 -3.50 11.93 7.59
CA LEU A 62 -4.11 10.72 7.05
C LEU A 62 -4.92 11.00 5.78
N LYS A 63 -5.68 12.10 5.75
CA LYS A 63 -6.38 12.55 4.54
C LYS A 63 -5.41 12.87 3.41
N GLU A 64 -4.33 13.61 3.70
CA GLU A 64 -3.30 13.92 2.72
C GLU A 64 -2.67 12.67 2.12
N TYR A 65 -2.40 11.67 2.93
CA TYR A 65 -1.86 10.40 2.46
C TYR A 65 -2.84 9.64 1.55
N VAL A 66 -4.13 9.66 1.87
CA VAL A 66 -5.17 9.12 0.98
C VAL A 66 -5.25 9.92 -0.33
N MET A 67 -5.04 11.23 -0.30
CA MET A 67 -5.00 12.08 -1.51
C MET A 67 -3.81 11.74 -2.42
N GLU A 68 -2.66 11.35 -1.86
CA GLU A 68 -1.53 10.85 -2.64
C GLU A 68 -1.95 9.62 -3.46
N LEU A 69 -2.57 8.64 -2.82
CA LEU A 69 -3.02 7.42 -3.50
C LEU A 69 -4.12 7.69 -4.55
N LYS A 70 -4.79 8.84 -4.47
CA LYS A 70 -5.74 9.31 -5.49
C LYS A 70 -5.10 10.10 -6.64
N GLY A 71 -3.79 10.34 -6.59
CA GLY A 71 -3.02 11.04 -7.62
C GLY A 71 -2.99 12.57 -7.48
N LEU A 72 -3.53 13.11 -6.39
CA LEU A 72 -3.54 14.57 -6.17
C LEU A 72 -2.16 15.13 -5.81
N LYS A 73 -1.18 14.27 -5.56
CA LYS A 73 0.20 14.62 -5.23
C LYS A 73 1.22 14.24 -6.33
N ASP A 74 0.78 13.75 -7.48
CA ASP A 74 1.69 13.34 -8.58
C ASP A 74 2.57 14.49 -9.08
N HIS A 75 2.13 15.73 -8.94
CA HIS A 75 2.92 16.92 -9.27
C HIS A 75 4.10 17.17 -8.31
N TRP A 76 4.20 16.43 -7.20
CA TRP A 76 5.31 16.49 -6.26
C TRP A 76 6.44 15.55 -6.64
N VAL A 77 6.26 14.70 -7.65
CA VAL A 77 7.33 13.83 -8.14
C VAL A 77 8.30 14.63 -8.98
N LYS A 78 9.57 14.40 -8.77
CA LYS A 78 10.65 15.11 -9.48
C LYS A 78 10.65 14.81 -10.98
N ASN A 79 11.12 15.77 -11.75
CA ASN A 79 11.44 15.55 -13.15
C ASN A 79 12.84 14.94 -13.24
N MET A 80 12.94 13.67 -13.63
CA MET A 80 14.21 12.94 -13.76
C MET A 80 15.19 13.59 -14.74
N ASN A 81 14.70 14.48 -15.64
CA ASN A 81 15.54 15.20 -16.61
C ASN A 81 16.07 16.54 -16.05
N GLU A 82 15.73 16.91 -14.82
CA GLU A 82 16.17 18.14 -14.18
C GLU A 82 17.17 17.84 -13.04
N PRO A 83 18.47 17.98 -13.28
CA PRO A 83 19.48 17.82 -12.25
C PRO A 83 19.24 18.83 -11.11
N GLY A 84 19.12 18.32 -9.88
CA GLY A 84 18.88 19.16 -8.71
C GLY A 84 17.42 19.28 -8.28
N ASP A 85 16.48 18.67 -8.97
CA ASP A 85 15.10 18.52 -8.48
C ASP A 85 15.08 17.60 -7.26
N THR A 86 14.71 18.15 -6.09
CA THR A 86 14.70 17.46 -4.80
C THR A 86 13.32 16.98 -4.37
N ARG A 87 12.33 17.06 -5.27
CA ARG A 87 10.99 16.54 -4.99
C ARG A 87 11.01 15.01 -4.83
N TRP A 88 9.84 14.43 -4.61
CA TRP A 88 9.72 13.00 -4.35
C TRP A 88 10.19 12.14 -5.54
N GLU A 89 10.78 10.99 -5.22
CA GLU A 89 11.20 10.02 -6.24
C GLU A 89 10.00 9.42 -6.99
N TYR A 90 8.90 9.18 -6.29
CA TYR A 90 7.69 8.57 -6.84
C TYR A 90 6.47 8.87 -5.96
N THR A 91 5.27 8.58 -6.48
CA THR A 91 4.05 8.32 -5.68
C THR A 91 3.56 6.91 -5.94
N TYR A 92 2.86 6.32 -4.97
CA TYR A 92 2.20 5.02 -5.21
C TYR A 92 1.11 5.12 -6.26
N HIS A 93 0.47 6.28 -6.42
CA HIS A 93 -0.48 6.49 -7.50
C HIS A 93 0.18 6.33 -8.87
N GLN A 94 1.31 7.00 -9.13
CA GLN A 94 2.01 6.81 -10.40
C GLN A 94 2.41 5.35 -10.63
N ARG A 95 2.94 4.69 -9.60
CA ARG A 95 3.38 3.30 -9.70
C ARG A 95 2.22 2.32 -9.96
N LEU A 96 1.02 2.61 -9.49
CA LEU A 96 -0.13 1.71 -9.60
C LEU A 96 -1.06 2.05 -10.78
N PHE A 97 -1.30 3.33 -11.06
CA PHE A 97 -2.26 3.79 -12.07
C PHE A 97 -1.64 4.33 -13.35
N LYS A 98 -0.33 4.64 -13.32
CA LYS A 98 0.44 5.14 -14.46
C LYS A 98 1.82 4.49 -14.51
N TYR A 99 1.86 3.16 -14.41
CA TYR A 99 3.13 2.44 -14.37
C TYR A 99 3.87 2.59 -15.69
N GLU A 100 4.95 3.33 -15.67
CA GLU A 100 5.77 3.61 -16.83
C GLU A 100 6.83 2.53 -17.03
N VAL A 101 7.01 2.14 -18.27
CA VAL A 101 8.08 1.27 -18.74
C VAL A 101 8.75 1.99 -19.91
N PRO A 102 10.10 2.04 -20.00
CA PRO A 102 10.80 2.70 -21.08
C PRO A 102 10.26 2.29 -22.46
N ASN A 103 9.98 3.29 -23.30
CA ASN A 103 9.48 3.11 -24.68
C ASN A 103 8.08 2.50 -24.82
N LEU A 104 7.32 2.38 -23.74
CA LEU A 104 5.94 1.90 -23.77
C LEU A 104 4.98 2.99 -23.23
N LYS A 105 3.70 2.87 -23.57
CA LYS A 105 2.66 3.68 -22.95
C LYS A 105 2.48 3.26 -21.49
N PRO A 106 2.21 4.19 -20.58
CA PRO A 106 1.93 3.87 -19.19
C PRO A 106 0.77 2.88 -19.03
N PHE A 107 0.88 2.01 -18.04
CA PHE A 107 -0.14 1.00 -17.70
C PHE A 107 -0.92 1.41 -16.46
N ASP A 108 -2.24 1.35 -16.54
CA ASP A 108 -3.10 1.31 -15.35
C ASP A 108 -3.19 -0.14 -14.87
N GLN A 109 -2.38 -0.48 -13.87
CA GLN A 109 -2.34 -1.80 -13.28
C GLN A 109 -3.60 -2.10 -12.47
N ILE A 110 -4.18 -1.09 -11.81
CA ILE A 110 -5.38 -1.27 -10.96
C ILE A 110 -6.59 -1.55 -11.84
N GLU A 111 -6.79 -0.82 -12.93
CA GLU A 111 -7.87 -1.14 -13.87
C GLU A 111 -7.68 -2.54 -14.47
N THR A 112 -6.44 -2.95 -14.78
CA THR A 112 -6.13 -4.29 -15.23
C THR A 112 -6.48 -5.36 -14.19
N VAL A 113 -6.23 -5.11 -12.90
CA VAL A 113 -6.65 -5.98 -11.79
C VAL A 113 -8.16 -6.11 -11.76
N CYS A 114 -8.89 -4.98 -11.83
CA CYS A 114 -10.36 -4.97 -11.80
C CYS A 114 -10.95 -5.76 -12.96
N GLN A 115 -10.47 -5.54 -14.19
CA GLN A 115 -10.93 -6.26 -15.38
C GLN A 115 -10.66 -7.77 -15.30
N LYS A 116 -9.50 -8.19 -14.79
CA LYS A 116 -9.19 -9.61 -14.59
C LYS A 116 -10.13 -10.25 -13.58
N LEU A 117 -10.43 -9.59 -12.47
CA LEU A 117 -11.35 -10.08 -11.44
C LEU A 117 -12.79 -10.15 -11.97
N ALA A 118 -13.23 -9.13 -12.72
CA ALA A 118 -14.55 -9.12 -13.30
C ALA A 118 -14.74 -10.23 -14.36
N LYS A 119 -13.74 -10.43 -15.23
CA LYS A 119 -13.79 -11.45 -16.28
C LYS A 119 -13.66 -12.88 -15.75
N THR A 120 -12.83 -13.07 -14.71
CA THR A 120 -12.49 -14.39 -14.16
C THR A 120 -12.36 -14.28 -12.65
N PRO A 121 -13.46 -14.33 -11.88
CA PRO A 121 -13.44 -14.08 -10.43
C PRO A 121 -12.43 -14.94 -9.65
N HIS A 122 -12.27 -16.21 -10.02
CA HIS A 122 -11.32 -17.15 -9.38
C HIS A 122 -9.86 -17.01 -9.86
N THR A 123 -9.53 -15.97 -10.63
CA THR A 123 -8.16 -15.75 -11.11
C THR A 123 -7.16 -15.58 -9.96
N ARG A 124 -5.96 -16.10 -10.13
CA ARG A 124 -4.80 -15.86 -9.25
C ARG A 124 -3.78 -14.89 -9.87
N ARG A 125 -4.14 -14.22 -10.98
CA ARG A 125 -3.26 -13.36 -11.78
C ARG A 125 -3.61 -11.86 -11.66
N ALA A 126 -4.49 -11.47 -10.73
CA ALA A 126 -4.85 -10.09 -10.47
C ALA A 126 -3.82 -9.45 -9.52
N GLN A 127 -2.75 -8.92 -10.10
CA GLN A 127 -1.57 -8.40 -9.39
C GLN A 127 -1.12 -7.08 -10.00
N ALA A 128 -0.63 -6.19 -9.15
CA ALA A 128 0.11 -4.97 -9.49
C ALA A 128 1.44 -4.95 -8.74
N VAL A 129 2.45 -4.31 -9.33
CA VAL A 129 3.80 -4.16 -8.76
C VAL A 129 4.19 -2.68 -8.78
N THR A 130 5.03 -2.26 -7.84
CA THR A 130 5.49 -0.87 -7.79
C THR A 130 6.96 -0.74 -8.14
N TRP A 131 7.76 -1.79 -7.91
CA TRP A 131 9.19 -1.78 -8.16
C TRP A 131 9.48 -1.72 -9.67
N LYS A 132 10.33 -0.77 -10.04
CA LYS A 132 10.87 -0.61 -11.39
C LYS A 132 12.38 -0.87 -11.33
N VAL A 133 12.83 -2.00 -11.82
CA VAL A 133 14.24 -2.43 -11.72
C VAL A 133 15.20 -1.40 -12.30
N TRP A 134 14.81 -0.72 -13.38
CA TRP A 134 15.62 0.28 -14.09
C TRP A 134 15.67 1.67 -13.41
N GLU A 135 14.84 1.90 -12.39
CA GLU A 135 14.83 3.14 -11.60
C GLU A 135 15.24 2.90 -10.15
N ASP A 136 14.62 1.88 -9.52
CA ASP A 136 14.66 1.72 -8.07
C ASP A 136 15.97 1.09 -7.56
N ASN A 137 16.73 0.38 -8.41
CA ASN A 137 18.00 -0.23 -7.98
C ASN A 137 19.05 0.80 -7.55
N ASP A 138 19.10 1.93 -8.26
CA ASP A 138 20.07 3.00 -8.00
C ASP A 138 19.44 4.21 -7.27
N CYS A 139 18.15 4.10 -6.91
CA CYS A 139 17.44 5.15 -6.19
C CYS A 139 17.81 5.16 -4.71
N TYR A 140 17.99 6.36 -4.14
CA TYR A 140 18.29 6.50 -2.71
C TYR A 140 17.10 6.08 -1.83
N ASP A 141 15.88 6.42 -2.21
CA ASP A 141 14.64 6.07 -1.50
C ASP A 141 13.64 5.35 -2.43
N PRO A 142 13.91 4.08 -2.77
CA PRO A 142 13.08 3.30 -3.67
C PRO A 142 11.77 2.86 -3.02
N ALA A 143 10.79 2.48 -3.85
CA ALA A 143 9.46 2.09 -3.42
C ALA A 143 9.44 1.02 -2.31
N CYS A 144 8.81 1.32 -1.18
CA CYS A 144 8.68 0.40 -0.05
C CYS A 144 7.57 -0.63 -0.26
N LEU A 145 6.40 -0.23 -0.75
CA LEU A 145 5.37 -1.14 -1.24
C LEU A 145 5.90 -1.85 -2.49
N GLN A 146 5.83 -3.17 -2.54
CA GLN A 146 6.37 -3.98 -3.64
C GLN A 146 5.29 -4.52 -4.56
N SER A 147 4.20 -5.02 -3.98
CA SER A 147 3.14 -5.64 -4.76
C SER A 147 1.80 -5.63 -4.04
N ILE A 148 0.75 -5.67 -4.85
CA ILE A 148 -0.63 -5.87 -4.45
C ILE A 148 -1.15 -7.08 -5.22
N TRP A 149 -1.78 -8.02 -4.53
CA TRP A 149 -2.40 -9.19 -5.12
C TRP A 149 -3.82 -9.35 -4.62
N CYS A 150 -4.78 -9.34 -5.53
CA CYS A 150 -6.20 -9.38 -5.25
C CYS A 150 -6.83 -10.71 -5.65
N ARG A 151 -7.83 -11.14 -4.87
CA ARG A 151 -8.66 -12.31 -5.15
C ARG A 151 -10.11 -12.01 -4.81
N LEU A 152 -11.03 -12.50 -5.63
CA LEU A 152 -12.42 -12.64 -5.23
C LEU A 152 -12.63 -14.05 -4.66
N LEU A 153 -13.17 -14.10 -3.45
CA LEU A 153 -13.59 -15.33 -2.77
C LEU A 153 -15.11 -15.29 -2.68
N GLU A 154 -15.75 -16.46 -2.63
CA GLU A 154 -17.19 -16.55 -2.34
C GLU A 154 -17.35 -16.89 -0.84
N GLU A 155 -18.02 -16.02 -0.11
CA GLU A 155 -18.37 -16.21 1.29
C GLU A 155 -19.89 -16.03 1.42
N GLU A 156 -20.59 -17.07 1.86
CA GLU A 156 -22.05 -17.08 2.00
C GLU A 156 -22.81 -16.64 0.72
N GLY A 157 -22.27 -16.97 -0.45
CA GLY A 157 -22.85 -16.62 -1.76
C GLY A 157 -22.60 -15.18 -2.21
N GLN A 158 -21.76 -14.44 -1.49
CA GLN A 158 -21.35 -13.08 -1.84
C GLN A 158 -19.87 -13.03 -2.26
N PRO A 159 -19.53 -12.26 -3.31
CA PRO A 159 -18.14 -12.05 -3.68
C PRO A 159 -17.47 -11.13 -2.66
N VAL A 160 -16.34 -11.59 -2.13
CA VAL A 160 -15.53 -10.89 -1.13
C VAL A 160 -14.14 -10.65 -1.69
N LEU A 161 -13.70 -9.38 -1.72
CA LEU A 161 -12.38 -8.98 -2.21
C LEU A 161 -11.33 -9.10 -1.09
N SER A 162 -10.46 -10.09 -1.20
CA SER A 162 -9.24 -10.19 -0.41
C SER A 162 -8.08 -9.48 -1.11
N MET A 163 -7.30 -8.66 -0.38
CA MET A 163 -6.14 -7.96 -0.90
C MET A 163 -4.91 -8.25 -0.05
N ASN A 164 -3.88 -8.82 -0.66
CA ASN A 164 -2.59 -9.04 -0.03
C ASN A 164 -1.58 -8.01 -0.53
N VAL A 165 -0.83 -7.43 0.38
CA VAL A 165 0.19 -6.43 0.07
C VAL A 165 1.54 -6.83 0.65
N ARG A 166 2.61 -6.49 -0.05
CA ARG A 166 3.97 -6.74 0.40
C ARG A 166 4.77 -5.44 0.43
N PHE A 167 5.37 -5.17 1.56
CA PHE A 167 6.38 -4.13 1.74
C PHE A 167 7.76 -4.76 1.91
N ARG A 168 8.82 -4.17 1.32
CA ARG A 168 10.21 -4.53 1.62
C ARG A 168 10.67 -3.93 2.94
N SER A 169 10.10 -2.79 3.31
CA SER A 169 10.36 -2.02 4.52
C SER A 169 9.13 -1.17 4.83
N ASN A 170 8.87 -0.92 6.09
CA ASN A 170 7.79 -0.03 6.50
C ASN A 170 8.11 0.54 7.89
N ASP A 171 8.17 1.86 8.04
CA ASP A 171 8.27 2.48 9.34
C ASP A 171 7.02 2.14 10.15
N ALA A 172 7.20 1.27 11.14
CA ALA A 172 6.10 0.68 11.89
C ALA A 172 5.29 1.72 12.67
N TYR A 173 5.92 2.79 13.13
CA TYR A 173 5.28 3.78 13.97
C TYR A 173 4.68 4.94 13.18
N LYS A 174 5.44 5.55 12.26
CA LYS A 174 5.00 6.75 11.53
C LYS A 174 4.21 6.43 10.26
N ALA A 175 4.62 5.40 9.50
CA ALA A 175 4.07 5.18 8.16
C ALA A 175 3.13 3.97 8.06
N ALA A 176 3.34 2.90 8.83
CA ALA A 176 2.59 1.66 8.63
C ALA A 176 1.08 1.83 8.76
N PHE A 177 0.61 2.60 9.73
CA PHE A 177 -0.82 2.84 9.89
C PHE A 177 -1.42 3.60 8.70
N MET A 178 -0.75 4.69 8.26
CA MET A 178 -1.18 5.47 7.09
C MET A 178 -1.21 4.63 5.82
N ASN A 179 -0.17 3.82 5.61
CA ASN A 179 -0.09 2.89 4.51
C ASN A 179 -1.27 1.91 4.48
N ILE A 180 -1.54 1.23 5.60
CA ILE A 180 -2.61 0.24 5.69
C ILE A 180 -3.98 0.92 5.51
N PHE A 181 -4.20 2.06 6.15
CA PHE A 181 -5.45 2.82 6.01
C PHE A 181 -5.70 3.23 4.55
N ALA A 182 -4.69 3.79 3.87
CA ALA A 182 -4.80 4.18 2.47
C ALA A 182 -5.01 2.97 1.55
N LEU A 183 -4.39 1.84 1.85
CA LEU A 183 -4.59 0.59 1.11
C LEU A 183 -6.00 0.02 1.27
N VAL A 184 -6.66 0.19 2.43
CA VAL A 184 -8.09 -0.13 2.56
C VAL A 184 -8.93 0.75 1.66
N GLN A 185 -8.62 2.06 1.50
CA GLN A 185 -9.33 2.91 0.54
C GLN A 185 -9.10 2.45 -0.91
N LEU A 186 -7.90 1.96 -1.24
CA LEU A 186 -7.64 1.33 -2.54
C LEU A 186 -8.44 0.04 -2.73
N GLN A 187 -8.51 -0.81 -1.70
CA GLN A 187 -9.31 -2.03 -1.73
C GLN A 187 -10.79 -1.71 -1.98
N LYS A 188 -11.34 -0.69 -1.31
CA LYS A 188 -12.71 -0.19 -1.57
C LYS A 188 -12.89 0.25 -3.02
N ARG A 189 -11.96 1.02 -3.56
CA ARG A 189 -12.00 1.46 -4.96
C ARG A 189 -12.02 0.27 -5.93
N ILE A 190 -11.19 -0.74 -5.70
CA ILE A 190 -11.15 -1.97 -6.50
C ILE A 190 -12.49 -2.72 -6.40
N ALA A 191 -13.04 -2.91 -5.18
CA ALA A 191 -14.32 -3.58 -4.97
C ALA A 191 -15.46 -2.85 -5.68
N THR A 192 -15.53 -1.53 -5.56
CA THR A 192 -16.50 -0.68 -6.27
C THR A 192 -16.38 -0.86 -7.79
N ARG A 193 -15.15 -0.80 -8.32
CA ARG A 193 -14.94 -0.93 -9.77
C ARG A 193 -15.31 -2.31 -10.29
N VAL A 194 -15.01 -3.37 -9.54
CA VAL A 194 -15.43 -4.73 -9.91
C VAL A 194 -16.96 -4.88 -9.83
N THR A 195 -17.61 -4.26 -8.84
CA THR A 195 -19.08 -4.19 -8.75
C THR A 195 -19.67 -3.54 -10.01
N GLU A 196 -19.13 -2.39 -10.45
CA GLU A 196 -19.56 -1.71 -11.68
C GLU A 196 -19.41 -2.60 -12.92
N LEU A 197 -18.31 -3.32 -13.04
CA LEU A 197 -18.01 -4.17 -14.19
C LEU A 197 -18.87 -5.44 -14.25
N THR A 198 -19.28 -5.96 -13.09
CA THR A 198 -19.98 -7.26 -12.99
C THR A 198 -21.47 -7.14 -12.72
N GLY A 199 -21.93 -6.00 -12.20
CA GLY A 199 -23.28 -5.80 -11.67
C GLY A 199 -23.56 -6.56 -10.35
N ARG A 200 -22.55 -7.22 -9.76
CA ARG A 200 -22.66 -7.91 -8.45
C ARG A 200 -21.93 -7.12 -7.38
N ALA A 201 -22.60 -6.82 -6.28
CA ALA A 201 -21.98 -6.13 -5.15
C ALA A 201 -20.80 -6.95 -4.58
N VAL A 202 -19.63 -6.33 -4.46
CA VAL A 202 -18.42 -6.94 -3.93
C VAL A 202 -18.16 -6.36 -2.55
N GLN A 203 -18.08 -7.22 -1.54
CA GLN A 203 -17.74 -6.86 -0.16
C GLN A 203 -16.21 -6.82 0.04
N LEU A 204 -15.77 -6.07 1.06
CA LEU A 204 -14.37 -6.12 1.48
C LEU A 204 -14.14 -7.31 2.41
N GLY A 205 -13.12 -8.08 2.07
CA GLY A 205 -12.53 -9.08 2.95
C GLY A 205 -11.20 -8.59 3.55
N ARG A 206 -10.42 -9.53 4.01
CA ARG A 206 -9.11 -9.27 4.60
C ARG A 206 -8.11 -8.71 3.61
#